data_10f8435da48ff17d5594a4c4484b09b9
#
_entry.id   10f8435da48ff17d5594a4c4484b09b9
#
_cell.length_a   1.000
_cell.length_b   1.000
_cell.length_c   1.000
_cell.angle_alpha   90.00
_cell.angle_beta   90.00
_cell.angle_gamma   90.00
#
_symmetry.space_group_name_H-M   'P 1'
#
loop_
_entity.id
_entity.type
_entity.pdbx_description
1 polymer ?
#
loop_
_entity_poly.entity_id
_entity_poly.type
_entity_poly.pdbx_seq_one_letter_code
_entity_poly.pdbx_strand_id
1 'polypeptide(L)'
;MSKQILIADDSSTVRRILKMFLEIRKDIEVCGEAADGFDAVEKAKMLRPDLVLLDLAMPVMNGAEAASVLKKMMPNVRIIVFTMFGENVARAMTSAIGVDMVISKPDGMRALVQAIDGLLSPSYQPGGINPD
;
A
#
# COMPACT_ATOMS: atom_id res chain seq x y z
N MET A 1 16.74 -8.90 -7.72
CA MET A 1 16.22 -8.82 -6.36
C MET A 1 14.73 -8.51 -6.42
N SER A 2 13.94 -9.17 -5.60
CA SER A 2 12.50 -8.92 -5.56
C SER A 2 12.19 -7.66 -4.76
N LYS A 3 11.11 -7.00 -5.13
CA LYS A 3 10.55 -5.88 -4.36
C LYS A 3 9.66 -6.44 -3.27
N GLN A 4 9.80 -5.88 -2.08
CA GLN A 4 9.12 -6.37 -0.87
C GLN A 4 7.85 -5.57 -0.63
N ILE A 5 6.71 -6.26 -0.57
CA ILE A 5 5.41 -5.62 -0.34
C ILE A 5 4.81 -6.15 0.95
N LEU A 6 4.38 -5.23 1.81
CA LEU A 6 3.61 -5.55 3.01
C LEU A 6 2.13 -5.29 2.70
N ILE A 7 1.27 -6.26 2.97
CA ILE A 7 -0.17 -6.14 2.76
C ILE A 7 -0.86 -5.93 4.10
N ALA A 8 -1.62 -4.86 4.23
CA ALA A 8 -2.40 -4.57 5.44
C ALA A 8 -3.88 -4.45 5.09
N ASP A 9 -4.67 -5.39 5.55
CA ASP A 9 -6.12 -5.46 5.32
C ASP A 9 -6.69 -6.38 6.39
N ASP A 10 -7.84 -6.03 6.98
CA ASP A 10 -8.42 -6.82 8.04
C ASP A 10 -9.05 -8.15 7.54
N SER A 11 -9.27 -8.28 6.24
CA SER A 11 -9.78 -9.51 5.66
C SER A 11 -8.66 -10.47 5.28
N SER A 12 -8.59 -11.61 5.96
CA SER A 12 -7.61 -12.64 5.61
C SER A 12 -7.81 -13.19 4.20
N THR A 13 -9.06 -13.24 3.74
CA THR A 13 -9.38 -13.68 2.38
C THR A 13 -8.81 -12.72 1.35
N VAL A 14 -8.99 -11.41 1.57
CA VAL A 14 -8.44 -10.39 0.66
C VAL A 14 -6.92 -10.46 0.65
N ARG A 15 -6.29 -10.56 1.82
CA ARG A 15 -4.83 -10.66 1.90
C ARG A 15 -4.31 -11.87 1.12
N ARG A 16 -4.97 -13.02 1.26
CA ARG A 16 -4.55 -14.24 0.56
C ARG A 16 -4.67 -14.08 -0.97
N ILE A 17 -5.78 -13.50 -1.43
CA ILE A 17 -5.99 -13.28 -2.87
C ILE A 17 -4.93 -12.32 -3.41
N LEU A 18 -4.68 -11.23 -2.70
CA LEU A 18 -3.67 -10.25 -3.09
C LEU A 18 -2.28 -10.89 -3.16
N LYS A 19 -1.92 -11.67 -2.15
CA LYS A 19 -0.64 -12.35 -2.12
C LYS A 19 -0.47 -13.29 -3.30
N MET A 20 -1.48 -14.12 -3.57
CA MET A 20 -1.43 -15.05 -4.71
C MET A 20 -1.28 -14.30 -6.02
N PHE A 21 -2.04 -13.22 -6.20
CA PHE A 21 -2.01 -12.43 -7.42
C PHE A 21 -0.68 -11.74 -7.63
N LEU A 22 -0.14 -11.12 -6.59
CA LEU A 22 1.11 -10.38 -6.68
C LEU A 22 2.31 -11.30 -6.88
N GLU A 23 2.31 -12.47 -6.23
CA GLU A 23 3.44 -13.38 -6.30
C GLU A 23 3.48 -14.24 -7.58
N ILE A 24 2.50 -14.07 -8.47
CA ILE A 24 2.65 -14.57 -9.85
C ILE A 24 3.87 -13.91 -10.51
N ARG A 25 4.15 -12.67 -10.15
CA ARG A 25 5.34 -11.98 -10.66
C ARG A 25 6.55 -12.36 -9.82
N LYS A 26 7.63 -12.79 -10.49
CA LYS A 26 8.84 -13.23 -9.81
C LYS A 26 9.64 -12.08 -9.20
N ASP A 27 9.38 -10.85 -9.63
CA ASP A 27 10.07 -9.66 -9.13
C ASP A 27 9.38 -9.03 -7.90
N ILE A 28 8.31 -9.65 -7.43
CA ILE A 28 7.56 -9.19 -6.26
C ILE A 28 7.51 -10.30 -5.21
N GLU A 29 7.76 -9.93 -3.96
CA GLU A 29 7.58 -10.82 -2.82
C GLU A 29 6.72 -10.14 -1.78
N VAL A 30 5.70 -10.82 -1.27
CA VAL A 30 4.92 -10.34 -0.13
C VAL A 30 5.67 -10.72 1.14
N CYS A 31 6.31 -9.74 1.76
CA CYS A 31 7.18 -9.98 2.90
C CYS A 31 6.41 -10.15 4.21
N GLY A 32 5.15 -9.75 4.25
CA GLY A 32 4.33 -9.92 5.45
C GLY A 32 2.91 -9.46 5.23
N GLU A 33 2.07 -9.75 6.23
CA GLU A 33 0.66 -9.37 6.24
C GLU A 33 0.31 -8.79 7.60
N ALA A 34 -0.59 -7.82 7.61
CA ALA A 34 -1.10 -7.21 8.83
C ALA A 34 -2.62 -7.11 8.76
N ALA A 35 -3.29 -7.30 9.89
CA ALA A 35 -4.75 -7.27 9.98
C ALA A 35 -5.29 -5.94 10.53
N ASP A 36 -4.42 -5.08 11.01
CA ASP A 36 -4.79 -3.77 11.52
C ASP A 36 -3.63 -2.78 11.31
N GLY A 37 -3.91 -1.50 11.56
CA GLY A 37 -2.93 -0.46 11.31
C GLY A 37 -1.75 -0.49 12.26
N PHE A 38 -1.97 -0.89 13.51
CA PHE A 38 -0.88 -1.00 14.48
C PHE A 38 0.10 -2.10 14.06
N ASP A 39 -0.43 -3.28 13.71
CA ASP A 39 0.38 -4.39 13.23
C ASP A 39 1.14 -4.03 11.94
N ALA A 40 0.48 -3.27 11.06
CA ALA A 40 1.12 -2.81 9.83
C ALA A 40 2.36 -1.95 10.12
N VAL A 41 2.23 -1.02 11.08
CA VAL A 41 3.35 -0.16 11.47
C VAL A 41 4.48 -0.98 12.08
N GLU A 42 4.15 -1.91 12.98
CA GLU A 42 5.16 -2.74 13.63
C GLU A 42 5.89 -3.64 12.64
N LYS A 43 5.16 -4.26 11.72
CA LYS A 43 5.78 -5.11 10.70
C LYS A 43 6.61 -4.30 9.71
N ALA A 44 6.17 -3.11 9.36
CA ALA A 44 6.97 -2.24 8.48
C ALA A 44 8.31 -1.88 9.12
N LYS A 45 8.32 -1.61 10.43
CA LYS A 45 9.58 -1.35 11.16
C LYS A 45 10.55 -2.52 11.04
N MET A 46 10.04 -3.73 11.17
CA MET A 46 10.86 -4.94 11.15
C MET A 46 11.29 -5.32 9.74
N LEU A 47 10.36 -5.27 8.80
CA LEU A 47 10.55 -5.86 7.47
C LEU A 47 11.09 -4.86 6.44
N ARG A 48 10.92 -3.57 6.70
CA ARG A 48 11.38 -2.51 5.79
C ARG A 48 10.93 -2.72 4.35
N PRO A 49 9.61 -2.83 4.10
CA PRO A 49 9.13 -3.07 2.75
C PRO A 49 9.41 -1.91 1.81
N ASP A 50 9.44 -2.19 0.52
CA ASP A 50 9.53 -1.16 -0.52
C ASP A 50 8.19 -0.45 -0.70
N LEU A 51 7.09 -1.20 -0.49
CA LEU A 51 5.74 -0.70 -0.67
C LEU A 51 4.81 -1.32 0.35
N VAL A 52 3.88 -0.53 0.88
CA VAL A 52 2.80 -0.99 1.74
C VAL A 52 1.48 -0.83 1.00
N LEU A 53 0.75 -1.92 0.89
CA LEU A 53 -0.59 -1.94 0.33
C LEU A 53 -1.56 -1.92 1.51
N LEU A 54 -2.37 -0.88 1.62
CA LEU A 54 -3.00 -0.52 2.88
C LEU A 54 -4.50 -0.25 2.69
N ASP A 55 -5.34 -0.97 3.41
CA ASP A 55 -6.76 -0.66 3.48
C ASP A 55 -7.00 0.45 4.50
N LEU A 56 -8.00 1.28 4.27
CA LEU A 56 -8.38 2.34 5.21
C LEU A 56 -9.21 1.82 6.36
N ALA A 57 -10.11 0.86 6.09
CA ALA A 57 -11.04 0.36 7.10
C ALA A 57 -10.43 -0.81 7.87
N MET A 58 -9.68 -0.52 8.92
CA MET A 58 -9.07 -1.53 9.77
C MET A 58 -9.33 -1.21 11.24
N PRO A 59 -9.43 -2.23 12.12
CA PRO A 59 -9.59 -2.01 13.55
C PRO A 59 -8.29 -1.53 14.20
N VAL A 60 -8.37 -1.11 15.44
CA VAL A 60 -7.28 -0.65 16.31
C VAL A 60 -6.68 0.66 15.83
N MET A 61 -6.11 0.68 14.64
CA MET A 61 -5.58 1.86 13.97
C MET A 61 -5.98 1.75 12.50
N ASN A 62 -6.69 2.73 11.98
CA ASN A 62 -7.14 2.70 10.60
C ASN A 62 -5.97 2.96 9.63
N GLY A 63 -6.22 2.75 8.34
CA GLY A 63 -5.18 2.89 7.34
C GLY A 63 -4.64 4.30 7.17
N ALA A 64 -5.49 5.32 7.35
CA ALA A 64 -5.02 6.71 7.27
C ALA A 64 -4.04 7.03 8.39
N GLU A 65 -4.36 6.60 9.62
CA GLU A 65 -3.46 6.76 10.76
C GLU A 65 -2.15 6.01 10.55
N ALA A 66 -2.24 4.76 10.10
CA ALA A 66 -1.05 3.95 9.82
C ALA A 66 -0.17 4.60 8.74
N ALA A 67 -0.78 5.09 7.65
CA ALA A 67 -0.04 5.77 6.59
C ALA A 67 0.68 7.01 7.10
N SER A 68 0.04 7.78 7.97
CA SER A 68 0.66 8.96 8.58
C SER A 68 1.91 8.59 9.37
N VAL A 69 1.80 7.56 10.21
CA VAL A 69 2.94 7.09 11.01
C VAL A 69 4.05 6.57 10.09
N LEU A 70 3.68 5.76 9.09
CA LEU A 70 4.65 5.17 8.16
C LEU A 70 5.44 6.23 7.39
N LYS A 71 4.76 7.26 6.91
CA LYS A 71 5.44 8.33 6.16
C LYS A 71 6.39 9.14 7.04
N LYS A 72 6.08 9.30 8.31
CA LYS A 72 6.99 9.97 9.26
C LYS A 72 8.21 9.12 9.57
N MET A 73 8.00 7.81 9.76
CA MET A 73 9.09 6.88 10.09
C MET A 73 9.95 6.52 8.89
N MET A 74 9.32 6.34 7.74
CA MET A 74 9.94 5.83 6.52
C MET A 74 9.53 6.71 5.35
N PRO A 75 10.12 7.93 5.23
CA PRO A 75 9.67 8.88 4.21
C PRO A 75 9.72 8.35 2.78
N ASN A 76 10.58 7.38 2.52
CA ASN A 76 10.75 6.83 1.17
C ASN A 76 9.88 5.61 0.88
N VAL A 77 9.13 5.11 1.87
CA VAL A 77 8.25 3.96 1.61
C VAL A 77 7.12 4.39 0.68
N ARG A 78 6.78 3.53 -0.28
CA ARG A 78 5.64 3.77 -1.16
C ARG A 78 4.39 3.24 -0.49
N ILE A 79 3.30 4.00 -0.53
CA ILE A 79 2.03 3.57 0.05
C ILE A 79 0.95 3.65 -1.02
N ILE A 80 0.30 2.51 -1.26
CA ILE A 80 -0.92 2.45 -2.06
C ILE A 80 -2.06 2.15 -1.11
N VAL A 81 -3.06 3.03 -1.10
CA VAL A 81 -4.31 2.76 -0.40
C VAL A 81 -5.21 1.96 -1.34
N PHE A 82 -5.63 0.79 -0.91
CA PHE A 82 -6.48 -0.10 -1.68
C PHE A 82 -7.71 -0.42 -0.84
N THR A 83 -8.83 0.21 -1.14
CA THR A 83 -9.96 0.26 -0.21
C THR A 83 -11.31 0.11 -0.91
N MET A 84 -12.31 -0.33 -0.14
CA MET A 84 -13.71 -0.36 -0.59
C MET A 84 -14.36 1.02 -0.56
N PHE A 85 -13.79 1.99 0.14
CA PHE A 85 -14.30 3.36 0.07
C PHE A 85 -14.20 3.92 -1.33
N GLY A 86 -15.13 4.78 -1.71
CA GLY A 86 -15.07 5.48 -2.98
C GLY A 86 -13.80 6.33 -3.06
N GLU A 87 -13.31 6.55 -4.26
CA GLU A 87 -12.04 7.24 -4.49
C GLU A 87 -12.03 8.63 -3.85
N ASN A 88 -13.12 9.39 -3.97
CA ASN A 88 -13.18 10.74 -3.40
C ASN A 88 -13.08 10.74 -1.89
N VAL A 89 -13.74 9.78 -1.23
CA VAL A 89 -13.68 9.65 0.23
C VAL A 89 -12.27 9.27 0.66
N ALA A 90 -11.68 8.30 -0.02
CA ALA A 90 -10.33 7.84 0.31
C ALA A 90 -9.30 8.95 0.10
N ARG A 91 -9.40 9.73 -0.97
CA ARG A 91 -8.53 10.86 -1.20
C ARG A 91 -8.69 11.94 -0.14
N ALA A 92 -9.93 12.22 0.30
CA ALA A 92 -10.18 13.18 1.36
C ALA A 92 -9.52 12.75 2.67
N MET A 93 -9.54 11.44 2.99
CA MET A 93 -8.92 10.91 4.20
C MET A 93 -7.39 10.94 4.16
N THR A 94 -6.78 10.92 3.00
CA THR A 94 -5.35 10.73 2.85
C THR A 94 -4.60 11.90 2.22
N SER A 95 -5.28 12.95 1.80
CA SER A 95 -4.70 14.05 1.03
C SER A 95 -3.54 14.76 1.72
N ALA A 96 -3.56 14.86 3.06
CA ALA A 96 -2.52 15.54 3.82
C ALA A 96 -1.37 14.61 4.23
N ILE A 97 -1.48 13.31 3.94
CA ILE A 97 -0.53 12.30 4.43
C ILE A 97 0.61 12.05 3.44
N GLY A 98 0.34 12.19 2.15
CA GLY A 98 1.33 11.93 1.11
C GLY A 98 1.37 10.48 0.67
N VAL A 99 0.22 9.78 0.68
CA VAL A 99 0.15 8.46 0.06
C VAL A 99 0.39 8.59 -1.44
N ASP A 100 1.01 7.58 -2.03
CA ASP A 100 1.43 7.66 -3.42
C ASP A 100 0.28 7.41 -4.39
N MET A 101 -0.69 6.58 -4.00
CA MET A 101 -1.84 6.30 -4.84
C MET A 101 -3.01 5.78 -4.03
N VAL A 102 -4.22 6.07 -4.51
CA VAL A 102 -5.46 5.56 -3.93
C VAL A 102 -6.18 4.79 -5.03
N ILE A 103 -6.54 3.54 -4.74
CA ILE A 103 -7.27 2.67 -5.67
C ILE A 103 -8.49 2.13 -4.95
N SER A 104 -9.66 2.30 -5.55
CA SER A 104 -10.88 1.70 -5.06
C SER A 104 -10.89 0.21 -5.45
N LYS A 105 -11.19 -0.68 -4.50
CA LYS A 105 -11.23 -2.12 -4.79
C LYS A 105 -12.14 -2.49 -5.95
N PRO A 106 -13.28 -1.83 -6.16
CA PRO A 106 -14.10 -2.11 -7.34
C PRO A 106 -13.40 -1.91 -8.68
N ASP A 107 -12.35 -1.07 -8.73
CA ASP A 107 -11.59 -0.84 -9.96
C ASP A 107 -10.63 -1.98 -10.30
N GLY A 108 -10.42 -2.89 -9.35
CA GLY A 108 -9.84 -4.17 -9.61
C GLY A 108 -8.33 -4.25 -9.58
N MET A 109 -7.89 -5.47 -9.82
CA MET A 109 -6.48 -5.85 -9.68
C MET A 109 -5.59 -5.27 -10.77
N ARG A 110 -6.13 -4.99 -11.95
CA ARG A 110 -5.34 -4.43 -13.05
C ARG A 110 -4.78 -3.06 -12.70
N ALA A 111 -5.62 -2.20 -12.14
CA ALA A 111 -5.19 -0.87 -11.72
C ALA A 111 -4.12 -0.97 -10.64
N LEU A 112 -4.28 -1.93 -9.72
CA LEU A 112 -3.31 -2.17 -8.66
C LEU A 112 -1.94 -2.57 -9.22
N VAL A 113 -1.92 -3.52 -10.16
CA VAL A 113 -0.67 -3.98 -10.75
C VAL A 113 0.05 -2.85 -11.49
N GLN A 114 -0.70 -2.05 -12.26
CA GLN A 114 -0.13 -0.91 -12.96
C GLN A 114 0.46 0.12 -11.99
N ALA A 115 -0.22 0.37 -10.88
CA ALA A 115 0.25 1.30 -9.87
C ALA A 115 1.55 0.80 -9.22
N ILE A 116 1.61 -0.48 -8.88
CA ILE A 116 2.80 -1.08 -8.29
C ILE A 116 3.98 -0.98 -9.27
N ASP A 117 3.76 -1.30 -10.52
CA ASP A 117 4.81 -1.20 -11.54
C ASP A 117 5.36 0.22 -11.63
N GLY A 118 4.49 1.22 -11.63
CA GLY A 118 4.91 2.61 -11.70
C GLY A 118 5.69 3.04 -10.47
N LEU A 119 5.19 2.73 -9.29
CA LEU A 119 5.81 3.19 -8.03
C LEU A 119 7.12 2.52 -7.71
N LEU A 120 7.32 1.28 -8.15
CA LEU A 120 8.56 0.56 -7.92
C LEU A 120 9.56 0.71 -9.06
N SER A 121 9.20 1.48 -10.09
CA SER A 121 10.12 1.82 -11.17
C SER A 121 11.26 2.70 -10.67
N PRO A 122 12.49 2.48 -11.13
CA PRO A 122 13.61 3.37 -10.77
C PRO A 122 13.41 4.82 -11.15
N SER A 123 12.53 5.10 -12.11
CA SER A 123 12.26 6.46 -12.57
C SER A 123 11.18 7.19 -11.74
N TYR A 124 10.52 6.51 -10.81
CA TYR A 124 9.50 7.16 -9.98
C TYR A 124 10.12 8.16 -9.03
N GLN A 125 9.56 9.37 -8.98
CA GLN A 125 10.00 10.44 -8.09
C GLN A 125 8.83 10.88 -7.22
N PRO A 126 8.85 10.56 -5.90
CA PRO A 126 7.77 10.95 -5.01
C PRO A 126 7.61 12.47 -4.97
N GLY A 127 6.35 12.93 -5.05
CA GLY A 127 6.05 14.36 -4.99
C GLY A 127 6.48 15.16 -6.20
N GLY A 128 7.04 14.50 -7.22
CA GLY A 128 7.45 15.15 -8.45
C GLY A 128 6.38 15.08 -9.52
N ILE A 129 6.52 15.96 -10.52
CA ILE A 129 5.70 15.88 -11.71
C ILE A 129 6.31 14.80 -12.59
N ASN A 130 5.50 13.83 -13.01
CA ASN A 130 5.95 12.84 -13.96
C ASN A 130 6.21 13.52 -15.30
N PRO A 131 7.41 13.43 -15.87
CA PRO A 131 7.74 14.17 -17.09
C PRO A 131 7.02 13.67 -18.34
N ASP A 132 6.27 12.61 -18.25
CA ASP A 132 5.44 12.19 -19.38
C ASP A 132 4.13 12.93 -19.40
#